data_cdb381353c2fb2392c8081816d63743a
#
_entry.id   cdb381353c2fb2392c8081816d63743a
#
_cell.length_a   1.000
_cell.length_b   1.000
_cell.length_c   1.000
_cell.angle_alpha   90.00
_cell.angle_beta   90.00
_cell.angle_gamma   90.00
#
_symmetry.space_group_name_H-M   'P 1'
#
loop_
_entity.id
_entity.type
_entity.pdbx_description
1 polymer ?
#
loop_
_entity_poly.entity_id
_entity_poly.type
_entity_poly.pdbx_seq_one_letter_code
_entity_poly.pdbx_strand_id
1 'polypeptide(L)'
;MSNWMERDNQVIMSTYGRLPIVIDRGEGNYLFDEEGKKYLDLFTGLAVNILGHSHPEITKALTGQAAKFLHISNYFYNKPAITLAEKLIARSIKGKVFFANSGAEATEAALKFVHKWSKEQTEDRNGVVVLEKSFHGRTLGALKLTRQAGVYQDFPVTDTPVYEVEPHNVKALRDIFEKDKPAAIIVEPILGSGGIVTLEKEYLQEISRLCDEFGVLCCMDEIQTGVGRTGTFFAYQHAEIEPDVILFAKGIGGGLPLGGIIVAERYAHLFKPGDHGTTFGPSPLSAALGNAVIDVLIEKGQLEEGNKVASELYQSVIKLKEQFPSIITDVRGKGMMLGIVMNVEAAQVKEIQRQLLEEGLMVDVTQQTIIRLLPPLTLTSREVTLFIKAFEEKLQKVVKSNVIS
;
A
#
# COMPACT_ATOMS: atom_id res chain seq x y z
N MET A 1 -7.84 -22.03 23.60
CA MET A 1 -7.84 -20.65 23.06
C MET A 1 -7.43 -19.73 24.18
N SER A 2 -6.66 -18.69 23.90
CA SER A 2 -6.36 -17.70 24.94
C SER A 2 -7.66 -16.95 25.32
N ASN A 3 -7.77 -16.50 26.56
CA ASN A 3 -8.90 -15.70 27.04
C ASN A 3 -9.16 -14.44 26.16
N TRP A 4 -8.12 -13.90 25.52
CA TRP A 4 -8.21 -12.74 24.65
C TRP A 4 -9.00 -13.02 23.36
N MET A 5 -8.85 -14.19 22.74
CA MET A 5 -9.59 -14.58 21.54
C MET A 5 -11.09 -14.74 21.82
N GLU A 6 -11.46 -15.32 22.96
CA GLU A 6 -12.85 -15.43 23.39
C GLU A 6 -13.47 -14.06 23.68
N ARG A 7 -12.73 -13.19 24.34
CA ARG A 7 -13.15 -11.82 24.64
C ARG A 7 -13.30 -10.98 23.36
N ASP A 8 -12.38 -11.12 22.40
CA ASP A 8 -12.48 -10.45 21.09
C ASP A 8 -13.79 -10.83 20.39
N ASN A 9 -14.10 -12.12 20.32
CA ASN A 9 -15.33 -12.63 19.69
C ASN A 9 -16.62 -12.12 20.38
N GLN A 10 -16.55 -11.76 21.65
CA GLN A 10 -17.72 -11.24 22.40
C GLN A 10 -17.96 -9.75 22.16
N VAL A 11 -16.92 -8.95 21.84
CA VAL A 11 -17.02 -7.48 21.89
C VAL A 11 -16.60 -6.78 20.59
N ILE A 12 -15.94 -7.47 19.66
CA ILE A 12 -15.50 -6.90 18.38
C ILE A 12 -16.25 -7.58 17.23
N MET A 13 -16.76 -6.78 16.29
CA MET A 13 -17.43 -7.30 15.10
C MET A 13 -16.47 -8.19 14.28
N SER A 14 -16.94 -9.37 13.86
CA SER A 14 -16.17 -10.35 13.10
C SER A 14 -16.00 -9.95 11.62
N THR A 15 -15.39 -8.79 11.38
CA THR A 15 -15.10 -8.27 10.03
C THR A 15 -13.78 -8.77 9.45
N TYR A 16 -12.96 -9.45 10.27
CA TYR A 16 -11.64 -9.95 9.88
C TYR A 16 -11.47 -11.42 10.26
N GLY A 17 -10.90 -12.22 9.36
CA GLY A 17 -10.37 -13.56 9.68
C GLY A 17 -9.03 -13.45 10.37
N ARG A 18 -9.01 -13.51 11.73
CA ARG A 18 -7.76 -13.40 12.50
C ARG A 18 -6.99 -14.71 12.53
N LEU A 19 -5.67 -14.60 12.48
CA LEU A 19 -4.80 -15.71 12.82
C LEU A 19 -4.84 -15.96 14.35
N PRO A 20 -4.76 -17.22 14.82
CA PRO A 20 -4.97 -17.56 16.23
C PRO A 20 -3.70 -17.28 17.08
N ILE A 21 -3.23 -16.05 17.06
CA ILE A 21 -2.05 -15.58 17.78
C ILE A 21 -2.39 -14.27 18.48
N VAL A 22 -2.03 -14.16 19.75
CA VAL A 22 -2.13 -12.91 20.52
C VAL A 22 -0.74 -12.29 20.58
N ILE A 23 -0.55 -11.17 19.91
CA ILE A 23 0.71 -10.44 19.89
C ILE A 23 0.83 -9.59 21.15
N ASP A 24 1.94 -9.72 21.84
CA ASP A 24 2.29 -8.96 23.04
C ASP A 24 3.19 -7.76 22.72
N ARG A 25 4.24 -7.94 21.92
CA ARG A 25 5.22 -6.91 21.58
C ARG A 25 5.83 -7.08 20.19
N GLY A 26 6.46 -6.01 19.69
CA GLY A 26 7.24 -6.04 18.47
C GLY A 26 8.60 -5.37 18.65
N GLU A 27 9.65 -5.92 18.02
CA GLU A 27 11.02 -5.41 18.08
C GLU A 27 11.76 -5.70 16.76
N GLY A 28 12.28 -4.68 16.10
CA GLY A 28 12.93 -4.82 14.79
C GLY A 28 11.98 -5.46 13.78
N ASN A 29 12.40 -6.52 13.12
CA ASN A 29 11.61 -7.22 12.11
C ASN A 29 10.69 -8.32 12.69
N TYR A 30 10.51 -8.35 14.01
CA TYR A 30 9.83 -9.45 14.68
C TYR A 30 8.68 -9.01 15.57
N LEU A 31 7.65 -9.85 15.58
CA LEU A 31 6.57 -9.84 16.56
C LEU A 31 6.78 -11.00 17.56
N PHE A 32 6.24 -10.83 18.76
CA PHE A 32 6.29 -11.84 19.82
C PHE A 32 4.88 -12.02 20.38
N ASP A 33 4.48 -13.27 20.59
CA ASP A 33 3.22 -13.58 21.27
C ASP A 33 3.37 -13.59 22.81
N GLU A 34 2.24 -13.82 23.49
CA GLU A 34 2.19 -13.87 24.95
C GLU A 34 3.07 -14.98 25.56
N GLU A 35 3.40 -16.02 24.79
CA GLU A 35 4.27 -17.13 25.21
C GLU A 35 5.74 -16.83 24.93
N GLY A 36 6.04 -15.69 24.30
CA GLY A 36 7.38 -15.26 23.92
C GLY A 36 7.89 -15.88 22.62
N LYS A 37 7.05 -16.61 21.90
CA LYS A 37 7.41 -17.13 20.57
C LYS A 37 7.59 -15.98 19.60
N LYS A 38 8.68 -16.06 18.83
CA LYS A 38 9.15 -15.03 17.90
C LYS A 38 8.67 -15.32 16.48
N TYR A 39 8.18 -14.29 15.81
CA TYR A 39 7.71 -14.36 14.42
C TYR A 39 8.38 -13.28 13.57
N LEU A 40 9.09 -13.68 12.52
CA LEU A 40 9.58 -12.75 11.49
C LEU A 40 8.38 -12.19 10.72
N ASP A 41 8.20 -10.89 10.75
CA ASP A 41 7.07 -10.21 10.11
C ASP A 41 7.41 -9.83 8.65
N LEU A 42 7.00 -10.68 7.72
CA LEU A 42 7.10 -10.43 6.28
C LEU A 42 5.82 -9.80 5.69
N PHE A 43 4.98 -9.21 6.56
CA PHE A 43 3.67 -8.66 6.20
C PHE A 43 3.51 -7.19 6.64
N THR A 44 4.14 -6.81 7.77
CA THR A 44 4.21 -5.44 8.32
C THR A 44 2.86 -4.73 8.46
N GLY A 45 1.80 -5.48 8.82
CA GLY A 45 0.47 -4.92 8.98
C GLY A 45 -0.07 -4.33 7.66
N LEU A 46 0.08 -5.01 6.54
CA LEU A 46 -0.25 -4.55 5.17
C LEU A 46 0.61 -3.37 4.70
N ALA A 47 1.93 -3.50 4.81
CA ALA A 47 2.92 -2.49 4.38
C ALA A 47 2.90 -1.19 5.21
N VAL A 48 2.48 -1.24 6.48
CA VAL A 48 2.45 -0.08 7.37
C VAL A 48 3.78 0.10 8.11
N ASN A 49 4.29 -0.95 8.77
CA ASN A 49 5.51 -0.88 9.57
C ASN A 49 6.77 -0.98 8.70
N ILE A 50 7.00 0.04 7.88
CA ILE A 50 8.05 0.02 6.86
C ILE A 50 9.47 -0.05 7.44
N LEU A 51 9.66 0.41 8.67
CA LEU A 51 10.92 0.34 9.43
C LEU A 51 10.91 -0.77 10.49
N GLY A 52 9.96 -1.72 10.41
CA GLY A 52 9.76 -2.73 11.44
C GLY A 52 9.08 -2.16 12.69
N HIS A 53 9.22 -2.89 13.79
CA HIS A 53 8.56 -2.60 15.06
C HIS A 53 9.49 -1.90 16.03
N SER A 54 8.94 -0.95 16.80
CA SER A 54 9.66 -0.23 17.88
C SER A 54 10.99 0.39 17.44
N HIS A 55 11.04 0.88 16.18
CA HIS A 55 12.25 1.49 15.63
C HIS A 55 12.70 2.68 16.50
N PRO A 56 13.98 2.78 16.93
CA PRO A 56 14.44 3.79 17.89
C PRO A 56 14.11 5.23 17.49
N GLU A 57 14.27 5.59 16.21
CA GLU A 57 13.96 6.95 15.74
C GLU A 57 12.46 7.24 15.74
N ILE A 58 11.62 6.24 15.46
CA ILE A 58 10.16 6.36 15.54
C ILE A 58 9.74 6.55 16.99
N THR A 59 10.25 5.71 17.91
CA THR A 59 9.96 5.85 19.35
C THR A 59 10.42 7.19 19.90
N LYS A 60 11.60 7.67 19.48
CA LYS A 60 12.12 9.00 19.87
C LYS A 60 11.23 10.14 19.36
N ALA A 61 10.78 10.08 18.09
CA ALA A 61 9.87 11.08 17.52
C ALA A 61 8.52 11.07 18.23
N LEU A 62 7.98 9.88 18.52
CA LEU A 62 6.74 9.68 19.25
C LEU A 62 6.79 10.34 20.64
N THR A 63 7.75 9.94 21.45
CA THR A 63 7.88 10.44 22.82
C THR A 63 8.20 11.94 22.86
N GLY A 64 9.06 12.40 21.94
CA GLY A 64 9.43 13.81 21.83
C GLY A 64 8.26 14.72 21.42
N GLN A 65 7.36 14.27 20.56
CA GLN A 65 6.18 15.04 20.18
C GLN A 65 5.07 14.91 21.23
N ALA A 66 4.86 13.71 21.79
CA ALA A 66 3.84 13.48 22.82
C ALA A 66 4.07 14.34 24.06
N ALA A 67 5.33 14.61 24.43
CA ALA A 67 5.67 15.50 25.53
C ALA A 67 5.33 16.98 25.28
N LYS A 68 5.04 17.37 24.02
CA LYS A 68 4.69 18.76 23.67
C LYS A 68 3.18 18.95 23.61
N PHE A 69 2.54 18.27 22.66
CA PHE A 69 1.10 18.24 22.46
C PHE A 69 0.72 17.13 21.47
N LEU A 70 -0.49 16.59 21.60
CA LEU A 70 -1.02 15.54 20.74
C LEU A 70 -1.91 16.11 19.62
N HIS A 71 -2.73 17.11 19.94
CA HIS A 71 -3.69 17.71 19.02
C HIS A 71 -3.86 19.21 19.30
N ILE A 72 -3.95 20.01 18.24
CA ILE A 72 -4.12 21.46 18.36
C ILE A 72 -5.17 22.05 17.41
N SER A 73 -5.95 21.21 16.70
CA SER A 73 -6.85 21.66 15.62
C SER A 73 -6.12 22.23 14.38
N ASN A 74 -6.86 22.34 13.28
CA ASN A 74 -6.39 22.98 12.03
C ASN A 74 -6.50 24.51 12.05
N TYR A 75 -6.91 25.10 13.16
CA TYR A 75 -6.90 26.56 13.35
C TYR A 75 -5.51 27.11 13.66
N PHE A 76 -4.54 26.26 14.00
CA PHE A 76 -3.18 26.65 14.34
C PHE A 76 -2.15 25.99 13.43
N TYR A 77 -1.05 26.67 13.23
CA TYR A 77 0.06 26.12 12.44
C TYR A 77 0.75 24.99 13.20
N ASN A 78 0.95 23.87 12.52
CA ASN A 78 1.52 22.64 13.02
C ASN A 78 2.90 22.42 12.39
N LYS A 79 3.98 22.74 13.11
CA LYS A 79 5.34 22.63 12.59
C LYS A 79 5.68 21.21 12.07
N PRO A 80 5.42 20.11 12.81
CA PRO A 80 5.65 18.77 12.28
C PRO A 80 4.98 18.49 10.94
N ALA A 81 3.74 18.94 10.74
CA ALA A 81 3.03 18.75 9.49
C ALA A 81 3.56 19.59 8.34
N ILE A 82 3.96 20.87 8.62
CA ILE A 82 4.59 21.72 7.60
C ILE A 82 5.89 21.08 7.12
N THR A 83 6.77 20.68 8.04
CA THR A 83 8.04 20.01 7.70
C THR A 83 7.79 18.70 6.92
N LEU A 84 6.78 17.92 7.30
CA LEU A 84 6.43 16.70 6.55
C LEU A 84 5.96 17.03 5.14
N ALA A 85 5.12 18.05 4.95
CA ALA A 85 4.68 18.50 3.63
C ALA A 85 5.87 18.93 2.75
N GLU A 86 6.79 19.71 3.29
CA GLU A 86 8.01 20.11 2.59
C GLU A 86 8.85 18.91 2.14
N LYS A 87 9.05 17.93 3.02
CA LYS A 87 9.78 16.69 2.69
C LYS A 87 9.07 15.84 1.64
N LEU A 88 7.74 15.71 1.72
CA LEU A 88 6.95 14.98 0.73
C LEU A 88 7.05 15.63 -0.66
N ILE A 89 6.89 16.96 -0.73
CA ILE A 89 7.01 17.72 -1.99
C ILE A 89 8.43 17.60 -2.56
N ALA A 90 9.46 17.70 -1.73
CA ALA A 90 10.84 17.55 -2.18
C ALA A 90 11.18 16.16 -2.74
N ARG A 91 10.33 15.14 -2.49
CA ARG A 91 10.51 13.76 -2.94
C ARG A 91 9.47 13.32 -3.98
N SER A 92 8.61 14.21 -4.43
CA SER A 92 7.53 13.91 -5.36
C SER A 92 7.39 14.94 -6.48
N ILE A 93 6.26 15.58 -6.56
CA ILE A 93 5.94 16.64 -7.52
C ILE A 93 5.88 18.00 -6.81
N LYS A 94 6.17 19.07 -7.56
CA LYS A 94 5.93 20.42 -7.06
C LYS A 94 4.44 20.65 -6.87
N GLY A 95 4.02 21.05 -5.67
CA GLY A 95 2.59 21.18 -5.37
C GLY A 95 2.28 21.47 -3.92
N LYS A 96 1.10 21.03 -3.47
CA LYS A 96 0.63 21.17 -2.09
C LYS A 96 0.05 19.87 -1.55
N VAL A 97 0.14 19.70 -0.24
CA VAL A 97 -0.33 18.51 0.49
C VAL A 97 -1.64 18.83 1.22
N PHE A 98 -2.62 17.95 1.09
CA PHE A 98 -3.73 17.82 2.02
C PHE A 98 -3.56 16.55 2.84
N PHE A 99 -3.56 16.67 4.16
CA PHE A 99 -3.40 15.54 5.07
C PHE A 99 -4.75 14.96 5.52
N ALA A 100 -4.80 13.64 5.63
CA ALA A 100 -5.89 12.83 6.16
C ALA A 100 -5.35 11.80 7.17
N ASN A 101 -6.19 10.90 7.67
CA ASN A 101 -5.79 9.92 8.68
C ASN A 101 -5.61 8.50 8.11
N SER A 102 -6.06 8.26 6.90
CA SER A 102 -6.05 6.93 6.28
C SER A 102 -5.99 7.01 4.75
N GLY A 103 -5.71 5.86 4.12
CA GLY A 103 -5.78 5.74 2.66
C GLY A 103 -7.19 5.94 2.11
N ALA A 104 -8.21 5.43 2.80
CA ALA A 104 -9.61 5.63 2.37
C ALA A 104 -10.01 7.11 2.40
N GLU A 105 -9.61 7.86 3.45
CA GLU A 105 -9.82 9.32 3.48
C GLU A 105 -9.01 10.05 2.40
N ALA A 106 -7.81 9.58 2.08
CA ALA A 106 -7.03 10.13 0.95
C ALA A 106 -7.77 9.92 -0.38
N THR A 107 -8.37 8.75 -0.59
CA THR A 107 -9.19 8.47 -1.78
C THR A 107 -10.44 9.36 -1.82
N GLU A 108 -11.13 9.56 -0.70
CA GLU A 108 -12.27 10.50 -0.62
C GLU A 108 -11.85 11.94 -0.93
N ALA A 109 -10.68 12.37 -0.43
CA ALA A 109 -10.12 13.67 -0.76
C ALA A 109 -9.81 13.81 -2.25
N ALA A 110 -9.21 12.77 -2.86
CA ALA A 110 -8.93 12.74 -4.29
C ALA A 110 -10.22 12.79 -5.12
N LEU A 111 -11.25 12.02 -4.77
CA LEU A 111 -12.57 12.08 -5.43
C LEU A 111 -13.21 13.46 -5.35
N LYS A 112 -13.22 14.08 -4.18
CA LYS A 112 -13.74 15.44 -4.02
C LYS A 112 -12.92 16.45 -4.83
N PHE A 113 -11.60 16.26 -4.89
CA PHE A 113 -10.73 17.09 -5.70
C PHE A 113 -11.04 16.96 -7.20
N VAL A 114 -11.17 15.71 -7.69
CA VAL A 114 -11.56 15.41 -9.08
C VAL A 114 -12.91 16.04 -9.43
N HIS A 115 -13.92 15.92 -8.56
CA HIS A 115 -15.23 16.56 -8.78
C HIS A 115 -15.16 18.08 -8.81
N LYS A 116 -14.32 18.68 -7.97
CA LYS A 116 -14.15 20.13 -7.97
C LYS A 116 -13.43 20.60 -9.22
N TRP A 117 -12.38 19.88 -9.64
CA TRP A 117 -11.66 20.14 -10.88
C TRP A 117 -12.58 20.02 -12.11
N SER A 118 -13.40 18.97 -12.17
CA SER A 118 -14.30 18.74 -13.32
C SER A 118 -15.31 19.89 -13.53
N LYS A 119 -15.76 20.54 -12.45
CA LYS A 119 -16.66 21.68 -12.51
C LYS A 119 -16.03 22.96 -13.09
N GLU A 120 -14.71 23.05 -13.10
CA GLU A 120 -14.00 24.19 -13.71
C GLU A 120 -13.68 23.95 -15.19
N GLN A 121 -13.97 22.74 -15.70
CA GLN A 121 -13.74 22.44 -17.12
C GLN A 121 -14.87 23.00 -17.99
N THR A 122 -14.53 23.39 -19.23
CA THR A 122 -15.50 23.84 -20.22
C THR A 122 -16.32 22.71 -20.82
N GLU A 123 -15.75 21.49 -20.83
CA GLU A 123 -16.42 20.27 -21.24
C GLU A 123 -16.98 19.55 -20.03
N ASP A 124 -18.14 18.91 -20.19
CA ASP A 124 -18.68 18.03 -19.16
C ASP A 124 -17.79 16.79 -19.04
N ARG A 125 -17.05 16.71 -17.94
CA ARG A 125 -16.18 15.58 -17.58
C ARG A 125 -16.71 14.92 -16.33
N ASN A 126 -17.10 13.67 -16.45
CA ASN A 126 -17.69 12.95 -15.33
C ASN A 126 -17.13 11.55 -15.21
N GLY A 127 -17.02 11.10 -13.96
CA GLY A 127 -16.56 9.75 -13.65
C GLY A 127 -15.05 9.59 -13.54
N VAL A 128 -14.67 8.39 -13.14
CA VAL A 128 -13.30 8.01 -12.86
C VAL A 128 -13.00 6.67 -13.51
N VAL A 129 -11.85 6.58 -14.17
CA VAL A 129 -11.32 5.31 -14.68
C VAL A 129 -10.51 4.63 -13.58
N VAL A 130 -10.69 3.33 -13.42
CA VAL A 130 -9.93 2.47 -12.53
C VAL A 130 -9.54 1.17 -13.24
N LEU A 131 -8.56 0.47 -12.72
CA LEU A 131 -8.18 -0.83 -13.27
C LEU A 131 -8.93 -1.97 -12.59
N GLU A 132 -9.18 -3.04 -13.33
CA GLU A 132 -9.73 -4.28 -12.79
C GLU A 132 -8.91 -4.77 -11.59
N LYS A 133 -9.57 -5.34 -10.59
CA LYS A 133 -8.97 -5.85 -9.34
C LYS A 133 -8.30 -4.78 -8.47
N SER A 134 -8.46 -3.49 -8.75
CA SER A 134 -7.92 -2.41 -7.91
C SER A 134 -8.54 -2.38 -6.51
N PHE A 135 -7.82 -1.77 -5.57
CA PHE A 135 -8.28 -1.55 -4.21
C PHE A 135 -7.95 -0.11 -3.76
N HIS A 136 -8.98 0.72 -3.60
CA HIS A 136 -8.83 2.13 -3.24
C HIS A 136 -9.44 2.50 -1.87
N GLY A 137 -10.05 1.56 -1.15
CA GLY A 137 -10.59 1.76 0.20
C GLY A 137 -11.94 1.11 0.46
N ARG A 138 -12.49 1.41 1.64
CA ARG A 138 -13.73 0.81 2.18
C ARG A 138 -14.83 1.82 2.54
N THR A 139 -14.59 3.14 2.45
CA THR A 139 -15.64 4.16 2.53
C THR A 139 -16.49 4.11 1.26
N LEU A 140 -17.72 4.63 1.27
CA LEU A 140 -18.63 4.45 0.12
C LEU A 140 -18.07 5.02 -1.19
N GLY A 141 -17.42 6.18 -1.17
CA GLY A 141 -16.77 6.72 -2.36
C GLY A 141 -15.56 5.89 -2.81
N ALA A 142 -14.66 5.55 -1.89
CA ALA A 142 -13.51 4.70 -2.18
C ALA A 142 -13.92 3.26 -2.59
N LEU A 143 -15.02 2.76 -2.02
CA LEU A 143 -15.59 1.46 -2.35
C LEU A 143 -16.08 1.40 -3.79
N LYS A 144 -16.64 2.52 -4.29
CA LYS A 144 -17.06 2.66 -5.70
C LYS A 144 -15.90 2.43 -6.68
N LEU A 145 -14.68 2.77 -6.28
CA LEU A 145 -13.46 2.60 -7.08
C LEU A 145 -12.79 1.22 -6.89
N THR A 146 -13.10 0.52 -5.80
CA THR A 146 -12.54 -0.81 -5.53
C THR A 146 -13.19 -1.87 -6.42
N ARG A 147 -12.36 -2.60 -7.21
CA ARG A 147 -12.81 -3.59 -8.21
C ARG A 147 -12.53 -5.02 -7.78
N GLN A 148 -12.90 -5.35 -6.55
CA GLN A 148 -12.77 -6.70 -5.99
C GLN A 148 -14.15 -7.26 -5.68
N ALA A 149 -14.53 -8.33 -6.37
CA ALA A 149 -15.81 -9.03 -6.15
C ALA A 149 -15.96 -9.42 -4.67
N GLY A 150 -17.18 -9.30 -4.14
CA GLY A 150 -17.48 -9.58 -2.73
C GLY A 150 -17.15 -8.46 -1.74
N VAL A 151 -16.52 -7.36 -2.17
CA VAL A 151 -16.19 -6.22 -1.30
C VAL A 151 -17.27 -5.13 -1.36
N TYR A 152 -17.88 -4.91 -2.52
CA TYR A 152 -18.81 -3.78 -2.76
C TYR A 152 -20.25 -4.20 -3.08
N GLN A 153 -20.51 -5.47 -3.33
CA GLN A 153 -21.81 -5.94 -3.88
C GLN A 153 -23.01 -5.65 -2.98
N ASP A 154 -22.81 -5.66 -1.66
CA ASP A 154 -23.88 -5.46 -0.68
C ASP A 154 -24.10 -4.01 -0.29
N PHE A 155 -23.31 -3.07 -0.85
CA PHE A 155 -23.33 -1.67 -0.44
C PHE A 155 -23.80 -0.76 -1.56
N PRO A 156 -24.75 0.18 -1.29
CA PRO A 156 -25.09 1.22 -2.23
C PRO A 156 -23.87 2.14 -2.44
N VAL A 157 -23.53 2.36 -3.69
CA VAL A 157 -22.40 3.21 -4.08
C VAL A 157 -22.91 4.52 -4.65
N THR A 158 -22.05 5.56 -4.66
CA THR A 158 -22.37 6.88 -5.20
C THR A 158 -22.70 6.83 -6.70
N ASP A 159 -23.42 7.83 -7.22
CA ASP A 159 -23.79 7.92 -8.65
C ASP A 159 -22.64 8.29 -9.57
N THR A 160 -21.43 8.55 -9.05
CA THR A 160 -20.25 8.84 -9.87
C THR A 160 -20.00 7.70 -10.85
N PRO A 161 -19.96 7.93 -12.16
CA PRO A 161 -19.61 6.92 -13.14
C PRO A 161 -18.20 6.37 -12.88
N VAL A 162 -18.05 5.05 -12.98
CA VAL A 162 -16.74 4.39 -12.89
C VAL A 162 -16.56 3.50 -14.10
N TYR A 163 -15.46 3.71 -14.81
CA TYR A 163 -15.08 2.98 -16.00
C TYR A 163 -13.95 2.02 -15.61
N GLU A 164 -14.17 0.74 -15.81
CA GLU A 164 -13.21 -0.31 -15.45
C GLU A 164 -12.44 -0.76 -16.69
N VAL A 165 -11.11 -0.85 -16.57
CA VAL A 165 -10.21 -1.23 -17.65
C VAL A 165 -9.29 -2.35 -17.17
N GLU A 166 -9.12 -3.39 -17.99
CA GLU A 166 -8.12 -4.41 -17.75
C GLU A 166 -6.69 -3.81 -17.77
N PRO A 167 -5.81 -4.16 -16.82
CA PRO A 167 -4.42 -3.71 -16.84
C PRO A 167 -3.76 -3.99 -18.20
N HIS A 168 -2.94 -3.05 -18.67
CA HIS A 168 -2.24 -3.08 -19.97
C HIS A 168 -3.12 -2.95 -21.22
N ASN A 169 -4.42 -2.79 -21.12
CA ASN A 169 -5.32 -2.60 -22.27
C ASN A 169 -5.39 -1.11 -22.67
N VAL A 170 -4.32 -0.65 -23.35
CA VAL A 170 -4.21 0.75 -23.83
C VAL A 170 -5.36 1.14 -24.76
N LYS A 171 -5.82 0.19 -25.61
CA LYS A 171 -6.90 0.50 -26.56
C LYS A 171 -8.21 0.80 -25.84
N ALA A 172 -8.61 -0.05 -24.87
CA ALA A 172 -9.82 0.19 -24.08
C ALA A 172 -9.73 1.50 -23.30
N LEU A 173 -8.55 1.82 -22.75
CA LEU A 173 -8.32 3.08 -22.05
C LEU A 173 -8.54 4.30 -22.98
N ARG A 174 -7.96 4.28 -24.18
CA ARG A 174 -8.15 5.33 -25.19
C ARG A 174 -9.61 5.47 -25.59
N ASP A 175 -10.29 4.35 -25.91
CA ASP A 175 -11.68 4.34 -26.34
C ASP A 175 -12.60 4.99 -25.26
N ILE A 176 -12.35 4.75 -23.98
CA ILE A 176 -13.07 5.37 -22.85
C ILE A 176 -12.76 6.87 -22.78
N PHE A 177 -11.49 7.28 -22.91
CA PHE A 177 -11.11 8.70 -22.82
C PHE A 177 -11.74 9.52 -23.95
N GLU A 178 -11.79 8.98 -25.16
CA GLU A 178 -12.42 9.62 -26.33
C GLU A 178 -13.95 9.73 -26.17
N LYS A 179 -14.59 8.62 -25.78
CA LYS A 179 -16.06 8.51 -25.80
C LYS A 179 -16.70 9.10 -24.56
N ASP A 180 -16.19 8.70 -23.38
CA ASP A 180 -16.86 8.93 -22.10
C ASP A 180 -16.30 10.18 -21.37
N LYS A 181 -15.17 10.72 -21.83
CA LYS A 181 -14.51 11.92 -21.30
C LYS A 181 -14.43 11.94 -19.77
N PRO A 182 -13.81 10.93 -19.12
CA PRO A 182 -13.74 10.87 -17.67
C PRO A 182 -12.99 12.09 -17.10
N ALA A 183 -13.26 12.40 -15.84
CA ALA A 183 -12.56 13.48 -15.13
C ALA A 183 -11.14 13.05 -14.69
N ALA A 184 -10.97 11.80 -14.32
CA ALA A 184 -9.68 11.28 -13.84
C ALA A 184 -9.51 9.79 -14.12
N ILE A 185 -8.27 9.34 -14.06
CA ILE A 185 -7.91 7.94 -13.83
C ILE A 185 -7.23 7.84 -12.46
N ILE A 186 -7.59 6.83 -11.64
CA ILE A 186 -6.93 6.53 -10.37
C ILE A 186 -6.32 5.14 -10.46
N VAL A 187 -5.00 5.05 -10.30
CA VAL A 187 -4.22 3.83 -10.58
C VAL A 187 -3.24 3.52 -9.47
N GLU A 188 -3.22 2.26 -9.00
CA GLU A 188 -2.11 1.72 -8.22
C GLU A 188 -0.95 1.35 -9.18
N PRO A 189 0.29 1.82 -9.03
CA PRO A 189 1.42 1.39 -9.88
C PRO A 189 1.71 -0.11 -9.80
N ILE A 190 1.37 -0.74 -8.67
CA ILE A 190 1.29 -2.18 -8.48
C ILE A 190 -0.03 -2.48 -7.78
N LEU A 191 -0.91 -3.26 -8.41
CA LEU A 191 -2.19 -3.63 -7.82
C LEU A 191 -1.95 -4.59 -6.64
N GLY A 192 -1.88 -4.02 -5.43
CA GLY A 192 -1.46 -4.76 -4.24
C GLY A 192 -2.39 -5.91 -3.87
N SER A 193 -3.66 -5.61 -3.69
CA SER A 193 -4.70 -6.60 -3.38
C SER A 193 -5.17 -7.37 -4.61
N GLY A 194 -4.91 -6.85 -5.80
CA GLY A 194 -5.22 -7.47 -7.10
C GLY A 194 -4.29 -8.62 -7.50
N GLY A 195 -3.34 -9.01 -6.63
CA GLY A 195 -2.41 -10.12 -6.89
C GLY A 195 -1.00 -9.67 -7.24
N ILE A 196 -0.58 -8.53 -6.75
CA ILE A 196 0.74 -7.92 -7.01
C ILE A 196 0.99 -7.77 -8.52
N VAL A 197 0.00 -7.26 -9.24
CA VAL A 197 0.13 -7.01 -10.68
C VAL A 197 0.90 -5.71 -10.89
N THR A 198 2.13 -5.81 -11.36
CA THR A 198 2.96 -4.65 -11.67
C THR A 198 2.54 -4.04 -13.00
N LEU A 199 2.34 -2.73 -13.02
CA LEU A 199 2.16 -2.00 -14.26
C LEU A 199 3.53 -1.64 -14.82
N GLU A 200 3.80 -2.06 -16.06
CA GLU A 200 5.06 -1.80 -16.71
C GLU A 200 5.28 -0.30 -16.98
N LYS A 201 6.56 0.12 -17.03
CA LYS A 201 6.94 1.51 -17.25
C LYS A 201 6.24 2.11 -18.46
N GLU A 202 6.22 1.39 -19.56
CA GLU A 202 5.64 1.80 -20.83
C GLU A 202 4.12 2.03 -20.71
N TYR A 203 3.43 1.19 -19.94
CA TYR A 203 2.00 1.34 -19.72
C TYR A 203 1.67 2.56 -18.84
N LEU A 204 2.43 2.79 -17.76
CA LEU A 204 2.29 4.00 -16.94
C LEU A 204 2.59 5.28 -17.74
N GLN A 205 3.60 5.25 -18.62
CA GLN A 205 3.91 6.36 -19.51
C GLN A 205 2.78 6.60 -20.51
N GLU A 206 2.18 5.55 -21.04
CA GLU A 206 1.05 5.67 -21.97
C GLU A 206 -0.21 6.22 -21.25
N ILE A 207 -0.49 5.79 -20.01
CA ILE A 207 -1.54 6.40 -19.18
C ILE A 207 -1.29 7.90 -19.05
N SER A 208 -0.09 8.32 -18.65
CA SER A 208 0.25 9.73 -18.48
C SER A 208 0.08 10.51 -19.79
N ARG A 209 0.56 9.97 -20.92
CA ARG A 209 0.44 10.57 -22.23
C ARG A 209 -1.03 10.74 -22.67
N LEU A 210 -1.86 9.73 -22.43
CA LEU A 210 -3.30 9.80 -22.73
C LEU A 210 -3.99 10.81 -21.82
N CYS A 211 -3.64 10.90 -20.55
CA CYS A 211 -4.15 11.92 -19.64
C CYS A 211 -3.89 13.34 -20.18
N ASP A 212 -2.66 13.60 -20.63
CA ASP A 212 -2.28 14.89 -21.22
C ASP A 212 -3.04 15.15 -22.54
N GLU A 213 -3.13 14.14 -23.43
CA GLU A 213 -3.80 14.26 -24.74
C GLU A 213 -5.29 14.58 -24.61
N PHE A 214 -5.97 13.92 -23.66
CA PHE A 214 -7.42 14.04 -23.48
C PHE A 214 -7.83 14.98 -22.34
N GLY A 215 -6.88 15.59 -21.64
CA GLY A 215 -7.14 16.46 -20.51
C GLY A 215 -7.86 15.73 -19.36
N VAL A 216 -7.37 14.56 -18.94
CA VAL A 216 -7.87 13.74 -17.84
C VAL A 216 -6.86 13.82 -16.70
N LEU A 217 -7.32 13.96 -15.44
CA LEU A 217 -6.40 13.97 -14.30
C LEU A 217 -5.74 12.61 -14.10
N CYS A 218 -4.40 12.60 -14.03
CA CYS A 218 -3.59 11.44 -13.71
C CYS A 218 -3.38 11.34 -12.20
N CYS A 219 -4.05 10.39 -11.53
CA CYS A 219 -3.97 10.18 -10.09
C CYS A 219 -3.27 8.86 -9.78
N MET A 220 -2.11 8.91 -9.08
CA MET A 220 -1.38 7.73 -8.65
C MET A 220 -1.74 7.38 -7.21
N ASP A 221 -2.34 6.19 -7.02
CA ASP A 221 -2.58 5.63 -5.70
C ASP A 221 -1.33 4.92 -5.18
N GLU A 222 -0.56 5.66 -4.43
CA GLU A 222 0.71 5.22 -3.80
C GLU A 222 0.52 4.80 -2.33
N ILE A 223 -0.72 4.54 -1.91
CA ILE A 223 -1.04 4.19 -0.52
C ILE A 223 -0.27 2.95 -0.07
N GLN A 224 -0.10 1.95 -0.94
CA GLN A 224 0.67 0.75 -0.61
C GLN A 224 2.07 0.73 -1.23
N THR A 225 2.23 1.31 -2.41
CA THR A 225 3.47 1.27 -3.21
C THR A 225 4.49 2.33 -2.82
N GLY A 226 4.05 3.41 -2.19
CA GLY A 226 4.89 4.55 -1.83
C GLY A 226 5.80 4.33 -0.62
N VAL A 227 6.50 5.39 -0.27
CA VAL A 227 7.38 5.50 0.91
C VAL A 227 8.52 4.45 0.88
N GLY A 228 9.12 4.23 -0.31
CA GLY A 228 10.26 3.34 -0.46
C GLY A 228 9.91 1.87 -0.69
N ARG A 229 8.65 1.47 -0.58
CA ARG A 229 8.20 0.07 -0.67
C ARG A 229 8.68 -0.65 -1.93
N THR A 230 8.72 0.04 -3.07
CA THR A 230 9.08 -0.53 -4.37
C THR A 230 10.52 -0.20 -4.82
N GLY A 231 11.30 0.47 -3.97
CA GLY A 231 12.69 0.82 -4.26
C GLY A 231 12.93 2.29 -4.59
N THR A 232 11.92 3.04 -5.01
CA THR A 232 11.88 4.51 -5.11
C THR A 232 10.98 5.07 -4.01
N PHE A 233 11.05 6.38 -3.74
CA PHE A 233 10.19 6.98 -2.71
C PHE A 233 8.70 6.82 -3.04
N PHE A 234 8.31 7.09 -4.30
CA PHE A 234 7.01 6.72 -4.87
C PHE A 234 7.22 5.85 -6.10
N ALA A 235 6.36 4.85 -6.31
CA ALA A 235 6.52 3.85 -7.37
C ALA A 235 6.39 4.43 -8.79
N TYR A 236 5.57 5.48 -9.00
CA TYR A 236 5.45 6.16 -10.29
C TYR A 236 6.80 6.70 -10.82
N GLN A 237 7.76 6.95 -9.92
CA GLN A 237 9.10 7.42 -10.29
C GLN A 237 9.88 6.41 -11.14
N HIS A 238 9.56 5.11 -11.05
CA HIS A 238 10.12 4.11 -11.95
C HIS A 238 9.73 4.33 -13.42
N ALA A 239 8.56 4.95 -13.65
CA ALA A 239 8.07 5.26 -14.99
C ALA A 239 8.52 6.65 -15.50
N GLU A 240 9.15 7.46 -14.64
CA GLU A 240 9.62 8.82 -15.00
C GLU A 240 8.47 9.73 -15.49
N ILE A 241 7.29 9.61 -14.88
CA ILE A 241 6.10 10.43 -15.16
C ILE A 241 5.86 11.44 -14.03
N GLU A 242 5.04 12.46 -14.30
CA GLU A 242 4.60 13.44 -13.31
C GLU A 242 3.07 13.42 -13.18
N PRO A 243 2.51 12.74 -12.15
CA PRO A 243 1.07 12.71 -11.95
C PRO A 243 0.53 14.05 -11.46
N ASP A 244 -0.79 14.25 -11.64
CA ASP A 244 -1.51 15.43 -11.13
C ASP A 244 -1.81 15.32 -9.65
N VAL A 245 -2.11 14.11 -9.18
CA VAL A 245 -2.45 13.80 -7.80
C VAL A 245 -1.76 12.53 -7.36
N ILE A 246 -1.15 12.54 -6.16
CA ILE A 246 -0.57 11.36 -5.53
C ILE A 246 -1.33 11.12 -4.23
N LEU A 247 -1.90 9.93 -4.08
CA LEU A 247 -2.50 9.48 -2.83
C LEU A 247 -1.46 8.73 -2.01
N PHE A 248 -1.33 9.03 -0.73
CA PHE A 248 -0.35 8.37 0.14
C PHE A 248 -0.94 8.03 1.52
N ALA A 249 -0.47 6.95 2.15
CA ALA A 249 -0.79 6.55 3.52
C ALA A 249 0.18 5.47 4.03
N LYS A 250 -0.28 4.60 4.91
CA LYS A 250 0.43 3.41 5.43
C LYS A 250 1.84 3.73 5.95
N GLY A 251 2.87 3.37 5.18
CA GLY A 251 4.27 3.47 5.60
C GLY A 251 4.70 4.85 6.08
N ILE A 252 4.10 5.93 5.55
CA ILE A 252 4.43 7.29 5.98
C ILE A 252 4.08 7.57 7.43
N GLY A 253 3.09 6.88 8.00
CA GLY A 253 2.66 7.08 9.38
C GLY A 253 3.59 6.48 10.42
N GLY A 254 4.58 5.65 10.03
CA GLY A 254 5.49 5.00 10.97
C GLY A 254 4.79 4.12 12.02
N GLY A 255 3.62 3.55 11.67
CA GLY A 255 2.76 2.77 12.55
C GLY A 255 1.52 3.51 13.05
N LEU A 256 1.44 4.85 12.91
CA LEU A 256 0.26 5.64 13.26
C LEU A 256 -0.60 5.97 12.03
N PRO A 257 -1.90 6.23 12.23
CA PRO A 257 -2.79 6.70 11.18
C PRO A 257 -2.28 8.01 10.56
N LEU A 258 -2.02 7.99 9.26
CA LEU A 258 -1.63 9.13 8.45
C LEU A 258 -1.88 8.81 6.99
N GLY A 259 -2.39 9.77 6.24
CA GLY A 259 -2.56 9.72 4.80
C GLY A 259 -2.77 11.10 4.23
N GLY A 260 -3.08 11.17 2.95
CA GLY A 260 -3.37 12.43 2.27
C GLY A 260 -3.17 12.37 0.77
N ILE A 261 -3.27 13.53 0.16
CA ILE A 261 -2.98 13.71 -1.27
C ILE A 261 -1.93 14.82 -1.45
N ILE A 262 -1.08 14.64 -2.45
CA ILE A 262 -0.23 15.69 -2.99
C ILE A 262 -0.83 16.08 -4.34
N VAL A 263 -1.09 17.37 -4.53
CA VAL A 263 -1.68 17.91 -5.74
C VAL A 263 -0.66 18.79 -6.45
N ALA A 264 -0.52 18.61 -7.77
CA ALA A 264 0.38 19.41 -8.59
C ALA A 264 0.08 20.92 -8.47
N GLU A 265 1.11 21.76 -8.52
CA GLU A 265 1.02 23.22 -8.27
C GLU A 265 -0.02 23.89 -9.15
N ARG A 266 -0.15 23.46 -10.42
CA ARG A 266 -1.12 23.99 -11.38
C ARG A 266 -2.58 23.90 -10.89
N TYR A 267 -2.88 22.94 -10.02
CA TYR A 267 -4.21 22.68 -9.47
C TYR A 267 -4.35 22.96 -7.97
N ALA A 268 -3.27 23.35 -7.31
CA ALA A 268 -3.22 23.52 -5.85
C ALA A 268 -4.11 24.66 -5.32
N HIS A 269 -4.68 25.48 -6.20
CA HIS A 269 -5.61 26.58 -5.90
C HIS A 269 -7.08 26.12 -5.79
N LEU A 270 -7.41 24.90 -6.23
CA LEU A 270 -8.78 24.41 -6.33
C LEU A 270 -9.45 24.24 -4.98
N PHE A 271 -8.79 23.60 -4.02
CA PHE A 271 -9.34 23.51 -2.67
C PHE A 271 -9.20 24.84 -1.92
N LYS A 272 -10.33 25.30 -1.39
CA LYS A 272 -10.46 26.54 -0.61
C LYS A 272 -10.94 26.22 0.82
N PRO A 273 -10.78 27.13 1.78
CA PRO A 273 -11.34 26.95 3.12
C PRO A 273 -12.82 26.55 3.08
N GLY A 274 -13.17 25.46 3.75
CA GLY A 274 -14.53 24.90 3.79
C GLY A 274 -14.82 23.78 2.77
N ASP A 275 -13.99 23.59 1.75
CA ASP A 275 -14.25 22.57 0.73
C ASP A 275 -14.05 21.14 1.26
N HIS A 276 -13.02 20.94 2.08
CA HIS A 276 -12.71 19.66 2.68
C HIS A 276 -11.97 19.84 4.01
N GLY A 277 -11.99 18.82 4.87
CA GLY A 277 -11.33 18.87 6.16
C GLY A 277 -11.43 17.57 6.93
N THR A 278 -10.64 17.47 7.98
CA THR A 278 -10.63 16.39 8.96
C THR A 278 -10.27 16.96 10.33
N THR A 279 -10.85 16.43 11.39
CA THR A 279 -10.54 16.90 12.75
C THR A 279 -9.12 16.57 13.17
N PHE A 280 -8.65 15.36 12.91
CA PHE A 280 -7.35 14.86 13.40
C PHE A 280 -6.20 15.06 12.41
N GLY A 281 -6.44 15.12 11.12
CA GLY A 281 -5.39 15.35 10.11
C GLY A 281 -5.14 16.84 9.86
N PRO A 282 -3.88 17.28 9.82
CA PRO A 282 -2.66 16.54 10.09
C PRO A 282 -2.39 16.38 11.59
N SER A 283 -2.39 15.15 12.11
CA SER A 283 -1.99 14.91 13.51
C SER A 283 -0.53 15.32 13.73
N PRO A 284 -0.23 16.19 14.70
CA PRO A 284 1.16 16.55 15.01
C PRO A 284 2.02 15.33 15.33
N LEU A 285 1.43 14.35 16.02
CA LEU A 285 2.09 13.13 16.42
C LEU A 285 2.42 12.26 15.21
N SER A 286 1.43 11.95 14.35
CA SER A 286 1.66 11.17 13.14
C SER A 286 2.61 11.87 12.17
N ALA A 287 2.52 13.19 12.06
CA ALA A 287 3.43 13.98 11.23
C ALA A 287 4.88 13.96 11.75
N ALA A 288 5.08 13.94 13.06
CA ALA A 288 6.43 13.79 13.65
C ALA A 288 7.02 12.42 13.30
N LEU A 289 6.21 11.35 13.34
CA LEU A 289 6.65 10.03 12.93
C LEU A 289 6.94 9.97 11.42
N GLY A 290 6.08 10.59 10.58
CA GLY A 290 6.30 10.68 9.14
C GLY A 290 7.61 11.37 8.78
N ASN A 291 7.97 12.43 9.51
CA ASN A 291 9.29 13.07 9.37
C ASN A 291 10.42 12.09 9.69
N ALA A 292 10.32 11.36 10.79
CA ALA A 292 11.33 10.38 11.19
C ALA A 292 11.44 9.22 10.18
N VAL A 293 10.32 8.76 9.61
CA VAL A 293 10.32 7.75 8.53
C VAL A 293 11.15 8.24 7.34
N ILE A 294 10.88 9.46 6.85
CA ILE A 294 11.62 10.02 5.70
C ILE A 294 13.10 10.18 6.05
N ASP A 295 13.43 10.67 7.25
CA ASP A 295 14.83 10.86 7.68
C ASP A 295 15.58 9.53 7.73
N VAL A 296 14.97 8.47 8.25
CA VAL A 296 15.58 7.13 8.28
C VAL A 296 15.77 6.58 6.87
N LEU A 297 14.75 6.67 6.04
CA LEU A 297 14.80 6.11 4.69
C LEU A 297 15.84 6.83 3.82
N ILE A 298 15.87 8.14 3.87
CA ILE A 298 16.64 8.97 2.93
C ILE A 298 17.95 9.43 3.55
N GLU A 299 17.88 10.16 4.67
CA GLU A 299 19.10 10.80 5.24
C GLU A 299 20.03 9.76 5.89
N LYS A 300 19.46 8.66 6.42
CA LYS A 300 20.27 7.56 6.99
C LYS A 300 20.52 6.42 6.00
N GLY A 301 20.05 6.50 4.76
CA GLY A 301 20.34 5.55 3.70
C GLY A 301 19.61 4.20 3.81
N GLN A 302 18.59 4.08 4.69
CA GLN A 302 17.89 2.80 4.89
C GLN A 302 17.19 2.31 3.61
N LEU A 303 16.75 3.22 2.73
CA LEU A 303 16.15 2.84 1.46
C LEU A 303 17.15 2.12 0.54
N GLU A 304 18.38 2.61 0.45
CA GLU A 304 19.42 1.98 -0.37
C GLU A 304 19.81 0.61 0.17
N GLU A 305 19.98 0.49 1.48
CA GLU A 305 20.28 -0.80 2.12
C GLU A 305 19.11 -1.78 1.95
N GLY A 306 17.87 -1.33 2.14
CA GLY A 306 16.68 -2.15 1.90
C GLY A 306 16.59 -2.62 0.45
N ASN A 307 16.95 -1.81 -0.52
CA ASN A 307 16.95 -2.17 -1.94
C ASN A 307 17.94 -3.30 -2.27
N LYS A 308 19.11 -3.32 -1.62
CA LYS A 308 20.09 -4.42 -1.78
C LYS A 308 19.47 -5.74 -1.31
N VAL A 309 18.86 -5.74 -0.12
CA VAL A 309 18.22 -6.94 0.45
C VAL A 309 16.97 -7.34 -0.34
N ALA A 310 16.21 -6.37 -0.86
CA ALA A 310 15.06 -6.64 -1.74
C ALA A 310 15.48 -7.38 -3.02
N SER A 311 16.59 -6.97 -3.62
CA SER A 311 17.16 -7.65 -4.78
C SER A 311 17.58 -9.08 -4.44
N GLU A 312 18.21 -9.30 -3.28
CA GLU A 312 18.58 -10.64 -2.80
C GLU A 312 17.35 -11.53 -2.58
N LEU A 313 16.30 -10.99 -1.93
CA LEU A 313 15.04 -11.70 -1.73
C LEU A 313 14.41 -12.10 -3.07
N TYR A 314 14.30 -11.15 -4.00
CA TYR A 314 13.74 -11.40 -5.33
C TYR A 314 14.50 -12.51 -6.06
N GLN A 315 15.84 -12.41 -6.14
CA GLN A 315 16.68 -13.42 -6.80
C GLN A 315 16.57 -14.80 -6.14
N SER A 316 16.45 -14.83 -4.82
CA SER A 316 16.28 -16.09 -4.09
C SER A 316 14.92 -16.74 -4.37
N VAL A 317 13.85 -15.96 -4.50
CA VAL A 317 12.53 -16.47 -4.88
C VAL A 317 12.51 -16.93 -6.35
N ILE A 318 13.20 -16.23 -7.25
CA ILE A 318 13.38 -16.68 -8.65
C ILE A 318 14.05 -18.04 -8.73
N LYS A 319 15.11 -18.28 -7.94
CA LYS A 319 15.75 -19.59 -7.85
C LYS A 319 14.79 -20.68 -7.37
N LEU A 320 13.93 -20.38 -6.40
CA LEU A 320 12.89 -21.33 -5.97
C LEU A 320 11.88 -21.61 -7.11
N LYS A 321 11.49 -20.61 -7.89
CA LYS A 321 10.65 -20.81 -9.08
C LYS A 321 11.32 -21.74 -10.08
N GLU A 322 12.61 -21.57 -10.33
CA GLU A 322 13.39 -22.44 -11.23
C GLU A 322 13.50 -23.89 -10.71
N GLN A 323 13.61 -24.07 -9.37
CA GLN A 323 13.65 -25.39 -8.74
C GLN A 323 12.28 -26.08 -8.67
N PHE A 324 11.19 -25.29 -8.55
CA PHE A 324 9.82 -25.77 -8.39
C PHE A 324 8.85 -25.20 -9.44
N PRO A 325 9.14 -25.34 -10.76
CA PRO A 325 8.37 -24.66 -11.81
C PRO A 325 6.94 -25.17 -11.96
N SER A 326 6.63 -26.36 -11.46
CA SER A 326 5.26 -26.89 -11.42
C SER A 326 4.41 -26.31 -10.29
N ILE A 327 5.03 -25.70 -9.27
CA ILE A 327 4.36 -25.15 -8.09
C ILE A 327 4.37 -23.62 -8.14
N ILE A 328 5.49 -22.99 -8.49
CA ILE A 328 5.62 -21.53 -8.62
C ILE A 328 5.60 -21.19 -10.11
N THR A 329 4.53 -20.57 -10.58
CA THR A 329 4.38 -20.18 -11.98
C THR A 329 4.92 -18.79 -12.27
N ASP A 330 4.84 -17.87 -11.30
CA ASP A 330 5.27 -16.51 -11.50
C ASP A 330 5.77 -15.85 -10.21
N VAL A 331 6.64 -14.84 -10.34
CA VAL A 331 7.10 -13.96 -9.25
C VAL A 331 6.94 -12.52 -9.71
N ARG A 332 6.09 -11.78 -9.02
CA ARG A 332 5.67 -10.42 -9.37
C ARG A 332 6.09 -9.41 -8.33
N GLY A 333 6.07 -8.15 -8.72
CA GLY A 333 6.28 -7.04 -7.82
C GLY A 333 7.65 -6.40 -7.97
N LYS A 334 7.97 -5.48 -7.04
CA LYS A 334 9.19 -4.67 -7.07
C LYS A 334 9.61 -4.29 -5.64
N GLY A 335 10.90 -4.24 -5.40
CA GLY A 335 11.44 -3.89 -4.08
C GLY A 335 10.97 -4.87 -2.99
N MET A 336 10.48 -4.33 -1.89
CA MET A 336 9.91 -5.10 -0.77
C MET A 336 8.39 -5.34 -0.89
N MET A 337 7.90 -5.45 -2.11
CA MET A 337 6.50 -5.78 -2.43
C MET A 337 6.50 -6.90 -3.47
N LEU A 338 6.45 -8.15 -3.02
CA LEU A 338 6.53 -9.33 -3.89
C LEU A 338 5.30 -10.22 -3.76
N GLY A 339 4.93 -10.85 -4.88
CA GLY A 339 3.90 -11.88 -4.99
C GLY A 339 4.47 -13.14 -5.62
N ILE A 340 4.34 -14.26 -4.93
CA ILE A 340 4.74 -15.59 -5.42
C ILE A 340 3.46 -16.31 -5.86
N VAL A 341 3.27 -16.46 -7.16
CA VAL A 341 2.08 -17.07 -7.75
C VAL A 341 2.20 -18.59 -7.70
N MET A 342 1.31 -19.22 -6.95
CA MET A 342 1.32 -20.66 -6.73
C MET A 342 0.34 -21.38 -7.64
N ASN A 343 0.78 -22.46 -8.29
CA ASN A 343 -0.04 -23.34 -9.11
C ASN A 343 -0.46 -24.58 -8.29
N VAL A 344 -1.12 -24.33 -7.18
CA VAL A 344 -1.68 -25.36 -6.30
C VAL A 344 -3.03 -24.88 -5.78
N GLU A 345 -3.82 -25.79 -5.25
CA GLU A 345 -5.12 -25.47 -4.68
C GLU A 345 -5.03 -24.44 -3.54
N ALA A 346 -6.03 -23.57 -3.44
CA ALA A 346 -6.09 -22.53 -2.40
C ALA A 346 -5.92 -23.10 -0.98
N ALA A 347 -6.43 -24.29 -0.73
CA ALA A 347 -6.28 -24.98 0.55
C ALA A 347 -4.81 -25.34 0.85
N GLN A 348 -4.04 -25.71 -0.18
CA GLN A 348 -2.60 -26.01 -0.02
C GLN A 348 -1.80 -24.75 0.25
N VAL A 349 -2.13 -23.61 -0.39
CA VAL A 349 -1.48 -22.32 -0.10
C VAL A 349 -1.74 -21.86 1.33
N LYS A 350 -2.97 -22.01 1.82
CA LYS A 350 -3.32 -21.74 3.23
C LYS A 350 -2.56 -22.65 4.19
N GLU A 351 -2.39 -23.93 3.83
CA GLU A 351 -1.61 -24.87 4.63
C GLU A 351 -0.12 -24.50 4.68
N ILE A 352 0.47 -24.06 3.55
CA ILE A 352 1.84 -23.52 3.53
C ILE A 352 1.92 -22.28 4.44
N GLN A 353 1.00 -21.34 4.35
CA GLN A 353 0.95 -20.17 5.23
C GLN A 353 0.91 -20.57 6.70
N ARG A 354 0.04 -21.52 7.06
CA ARG A 354 -0.08 -22.04 8.43
C ARG A 354 1.22 -22.66 8.93
N GLN A 355 1.87 -23.50 8.11
CA GLN A 355 3.14 -24.14 8.47
C GLN A 355 4.28 -23.13 8.63
N LEU A 356 4.36 -22.11 7.76
CA LEU A 356 5.32 -21.02 7.91
C LEU A 356 5.10 -20.26 9.22
N LEU A 357 3.83 -19.98 9.56
CA LEU A 357 3.46 -19.32 10.81
C LEU A 357 3.87 -20.14 12.05
N GLU A 358 3.69 -21.47 12.00
CA GLU A 358 4.14 -22.37 13.06
C GLU A 358 5.67 -22.37 13.25
N GLU A 359 6.41 -22.12 12.17
CA GLU A 359 7.87 -21.95 12.21
C GLU A 359 8.31 -20.51 12.53
N GLY A 360 7.37 -19.63 12.84
CA GLY A 360 7.67 -18.24 13.21
C GLY A 360 7.89 -17.31 12.01
N LEU A 361 7.22 -17.57 10.88
CA LEU A 361 7.29 -16.73 9.68
C LEU A 361 5.88 -16.25 9.29
N MET A 362 5.65 -14.95 9.37
CA MET A 362 4.36 -14.34 9.00
C MET A 362 4.38 -13.90 7.54
N VAL A 363 3.58 -14.53 6.72
CA VAL A 363 3.34 -14.15 5.33
C VAL A 363 1.85 -13.93 5.10
N ASP A 364 1.50 -13.18 4.07
CA ASP A 364 0.12 -12.97 3.67
C ASP A 364 -0.23 -13.80 2.42
N VAL A 365 -1.53 -14.06 2.21
CA VAL A 365 -2.06 -14.70 1.02
C VAL A 365 -3.13 -13.82 0.40
N THR A 366 -2.91 -13.42 -0.84
CA THR A 366 -3.88 -12.65 -1.63
C THR A 366 -4.35 -13.45 -2.84
N GLN A 367 -5.54 -13.13 -3.37
CA GLN A 367 -6.14 -13.85 -4.52
C GLN A 367 -6.12 -15.38 -4.34
N GLN A 368 -6.20 -15.87 -3.10
CA GLN A 368 -6.24 -17.27 -2.67
C GLN A 368 -4.96 -18.09 -2.95
N THR A 369 -4.24 -17.80 -4.00
CA THR A 369 -3.08 -18.60 -4.48
C THR A 369 -1.78 -17.80 -4.61
N ILE A 370 -1.71 -16.59 -4.10
CA ILE A 370 -0.51 -15.75 -4.18
C ILE A 370 0.00 -15.49 -2.76
N ILE A 371 1.18 -15.98 -2.46
CA ILE A 371 1.90 -15.61 -1.22
C ILE A 371 2.48 -14.22 -1.43
N ARG A 372 2.03 -13.26 -0.60
CA ARG A 372 2.44 -11.87 -0.67
C ARG A 372 3.44 -11.56 0.44
N LEU A 373 4.57 -10.98 0.05
CA LEU A 373 5.61 -10.51 0.95
C LEU A 373 5.65 -8.98 0.94
N LEU A 374 5.51 -8.40 2.12
CA LEU A 374 5.59 -6.96 2.39
C LEU A 374 6.51 -6.71 3.59
N PRO A 375 7.77 -7.23 3.58
CA PRO A 375 8.66 -7.11 4.72
C PRO A 375 9.07 -5.65 4.97
N PRO A 376 9.62 -5.33 6.16
CA PRO A 376 10.18 -4.02 6.40
C PRO A 376 11.43 -3.77 5.56
N LEU A 377 11.75 -2.51 5.29
CA LEU A 377 13.00 -2.12 4.61
C LEU A 377 14.26 -2.36 5.47
N THR A 378 14.08 -2.73 6.72
CA THR A 378 15.13 -3.13 7.66
C THR A 378 15.40 -4.65 7.63
N LEU A 379 14.74 -5.40 6.73
CA LEU A 379 15.00 -6.84 6.54
C LEU A 379 16.49 -7.07 6.23
N THR A 380 17.04 -8.16 6.77
CA THR A 380 18.45 -8.55 6.60
C THR A 380 18.62 -9.77 5.71
N SER A 381 19.79 -9.94 5.09
CA SER A 381 20.14 -11.14 4.30
C SER A 381 20.00 -12.44 5.08
N ARG A 382 20.26 -12.40 6.40
CA ARG A 382 20.06 -13.56 7.27
C ARG A 382 18.57 -13.95 7.36
N GLU A 383 17.70 -12.98 7.44
CA GLU A 383 16.26 -13.20 7.51
C GLU A 383 15.68 -13.64 6.16
N VAL A 384 16.24 -13.15 5.05
CA VAL A 384 15.95 -13.67 3.70
C VAL A 384 16.29 -15.16 3.65
N THR A 385 17.52 -15.54 4.07
CA THR A 385 17.96 -16.94 4.08
C THR A 385 17.05 -17.81 4.94
N LEU A 386 16.62 -17.31 6.12
CA LEU A 386 15.70 -18.01 7.01
C LEU A 386 14.36 -18.31 6.32
N PHE A 387 13.77 -17.29 5.69
CA PHE A 387 12.50 -17.45 4.97
C PHE A 387 12.64 -18.42 3.79
N ILE A 388 13.65 -18.25 2.95
CA ILE A 388 13.85 -19.07 1.74
C ILE A 388 14.01 -20.55 2.11
N LYS A 389 14.82 -20.86 3.13
CA LYS A 389 15.01 -22.25 3.60
C LYS A 389 13.70 -22.86 4.07
N ALA A 390 12.98 -22.18 4.94
CA ALA A 390 11.71 -22.67 5.44
C ALA A 390 10.67 -22.85 4.33
N PHE A 391 10.61 -21.90 3.40
CA PHE A 391 9.66 -21.97 2.28
C PHE A 391 10.01 -23.12 1.32
N GLU A 392 11.29 -23.32 1.00
CA GLU A 392 11.76 -24.45 0.18
C GLU A 392 11.35 -25.81 0.77
N GLU A 393 11.48 -25.98 2.10
CA GLU A 393 11.04 -27.21 2.79
C GLU A 393 9.52 -27.48 2.62
N LYS A 394 8.69 -26.41 2.58
CA LYS A 394 7.26 -26.57 2.32
C LYS A 394 6.98 -26.94 0.87
N LEU A 395 7.68 -26.35 -0.07
CA LEU A 395 7.56 -26.69 -1.51
C LEU A 395 7.96 -28.14 -1.77
N GLN A 396 9.03 -28.65 -1.15
CA GLN A 396 9.42 -30.05 -1.24
C GLN A 396 8.35 -31.01 -0.71
N LYS A 397 7.64 -30.65 0.37
CA LYS A 397 6.51 -31.45 0.88
C LYS A 397 5.36 -31.51 -0.10
N VAL A 398 5.03 -30.39 -0.75
CA VAL A 398 3.99 -30.33 -1.79
C VAL A 398 4.33 -31.23 -2.98
N VAL A 399 5.59 -31.21 -3.45
CA VAL A 399 6.04 -32.13 -4.53
C VAL A 399 5.81 -33.59 -4.14
N LYS A 400 6.23 -33.98 -2.92
CA LYS A 400 6.09 -35.36 -2.45
C LYS A 400 4.62 -35.80 -2.33
N SER A 401 3.73 -34.91 -1.89
CA SER A 401 2.30 -35.24 -1.79
C SER A 401 1.64 -35.41 -3.16
N ASN A 402 2.03 -34.61 -4.16
CA ASN A 402 1.49 -34.69 -5.52
C ASN A 402 2.02 -35.90 -6.33
N VAL A 403 3.09 -36.55 -5.89
CA VAL A 403 3.63 -37.78 -6.51
C VAL A 403 2.93 -39.03 -5.98
N ILE A 404 2.28 -38.96 -4.82
CA ILE A 404 1.63 -40.08 -4.15
C ILE A 404 0.11 -40.13 -4.43
N SER A 405 -0.46 -39.03 -4.91
CA SER A 405 -1.87 -38.93 -5.37
C SER A 405 -1.99 -39.20 -6.86
#